data_e19df8bea887dacc9f08e81b7fd6920d
#
_entry.id   e19df8bea887dacc9f08e81b7fd6920d
#
_cell.length_a   1.000
_cell.length_b   1.000
_cell.length_c   1.000
_cell.angle_alpha   90.00
_cell.angle_beta   90.00
_cell.angle_gamma   90.00
#
_symmetry.space_group_name_H-M   'P 1'
#
loop_
_entity.id
_entity.type
_entity.pdbx_description
1 polymer ?
#
loop_
_entity_poly.entity_id
_entity_poly.type
_entity_poly.pdbx_seq_one_letter_code
_entity_poly.pdbx_strand_id
1 'polypeptide(L)'
;MTDVIIDQKVRNLSRSLVDQIDLVATVASAFSEFAKLPPKNDESFNLKEELENLVRVFNDDGNIYFHANKDMMPVRMDRIYLSRIFTNLITNAKQAVSEQRKSIINIDAELFNKKIIIVIEDNGIGIPKDKLEQIFEPNFTTKNSGMGLGLTMVKKMIEEYKGDISVKSEEGKGTKFTIILPTNV
;
A
#
# COMPACT_ATOMS: atom_id res chain seq x y z
N MET A 1 -20.75 -14.39 45.08
CA MET A 1 -20.07 -13.16 44.59
C MET A 1 -18.68 -13.43 44.03
N THR A 2 -17.89 -14.25 44.70
CA THR A 2 -16.50 -14.61 44.29
C THR A 2 -16.45 -15.38 42.99
N ASP A 3 -17.37 -16.35 42.75
CA ASP A 3 -17.38 -17.20 41.53
C ASP A 3 -17.72 -16.41 40.27
N VAL A 4 -18.58 -15.39 40.33
CA VAL A 4 -18.92 -14.54 39.19
C VAL A 4 -17.73 -13.66 38.78
N ILE A 5 -16.92 -13.21 39.74
CA ILE A 5 -15.71 -12.41 39.48
C ILE A 5 -14.62 -13.26 38.83
N ILE A 6 -14.47 -14.52 39.29
CA ILE A 6 -13.53 -15.48 38.71
C ILE A 6 -13.91 -15.81 37.29
N ASP A 7 -15.18 -16.10 37.02
CA ASP A 7 -15.69 -16.45 35.68
C ASP A 7 -15.49 -15.28 34.70
N GLN A 8 -15.70 -14.03 35.14
CA GLN A 8 -15.47 -12.84 34.32
C GLN A 8 -13.98 -12.60 34.05
N LYS A 9 -13.08 -12.85 35.02
CA LYS A 9 -11.63 -12.79 34.80
C LYS A 9 -11.15 -13.85 33.82
N VAL A 10 -11.65 -15.09 33.95
CA VAL A 10 -11.32 -16.19 33.05
C VAL A 10 -11.77 -15.88 31.62
N ARG A 11 -12.99 -15.36 31.44
CA ARG A 11 -13.48 -14.96 30.10
C ARG A 11 -12.65 -13.83 29.48
N ASN A 12 -12.30 -12.83 30.28
CA ASN A 12 -11.45 -11.73 29.78
C ASN A 12 -10.05 -12.21 29.40
N LEU A 13 -9.47 -13.10 30.21
CA LEU A 13 -8.17 -13.70 29.92
C LEU A 13 -8.22 -14.58 28.67
N SER A 14 -9.26 -15.41 28.54
CA SER A 14 -9.46 -16.26 27.35
C SER A 14 -9.63 -15.42 26.10
N ARG A 15 -10.42 -14.31 26.15
CA ARG A 15 -10.56 -13.40 25.01
C ARG A 15 -9.25 -12.75 24.63
N SER A 16 -8.47 -12.24 25.61
CA SER A 16 -7.15 -11.67 25.38
C SER A 16 -6.17 -12.67 24.75
N LEU A 17 -6.22 -13.95 25.16
CA LEU A 17 -5.39 -15.00 24.58
C LEU A 17 -5.78 -15.31 23.13
N VAL A 18 -7.07 -15.37 22.84
CA VAL A 18 -7.58 -15.57 21.46
C VAL A 18 -7.12 -14.40 20.57
N ASP A 19 -7.30 -13.15 21.02
CA ASP A 19 -6.86 -11.96 20.29
C ASP A 19 -5.34 -11.97 20.00
N GLN A 20 -4.53 -12.45 20.96
CA GLN A 20 -3.08 -12.60 20.78
C GLN A 20 -2.71 -13.72 19.79
N ILE A 21 -3.42 -14.86 19.84
CA ILE A 21 -3.20 -15.97 18.90
C ILE A 21 -3.58 -15.51 17.48
N ASP A 22 -4.69 -14.82 17.30
CA ASP A 22 -5.12 -14.29 16.01
C ASP A 22 -4.12 -13.26 15.46
N LEU A 23 -3.57 -12.41 16.33
CA LEU A 23 -2.51 -11.48 15.96
C LEU A 23 -1.25 -12.22 15.48
N VAL A 24 -0.79 -13.24 16.23
CA VAL A 24 0.38 -14.04 15.85
C VAL A 24 0.14 -14.80 14.55
N ALA A 25 -1.03 -15.40 14.36
CA ALA A 25 -1.40 -16.10 13.13
C ALA A 25 -1.42 -15.14 11.93
N THR A 26 -1.94 -13.93 12.12
CA THR A 26 -1.97 -12.87 11.13
C THR A 26 -0.56 -12.42 10.74
N VAL A 27 0.32 -12.20 11.73
CA VAL A 27 1.74 -11.85 11.51
C VAL A 27 2.49 -12.98 10.80
N ALA A 28 2.28 -14.24 11.21
CA ALA A 28 2.91 -15.41 10.58
C ALA A 28 2.46 -15.58 9.12
N SER A 29 1.17 -15.37 8.84
CA SER A 29 0.62 -15.43 7.48
C SER A 29 1.24 -14.37 6.59
N ALA A 30 1.28 -13.13 7.05
CA ALA A 30 1.86 -12.02 6.30
C ALA A 30 3.38 -12.16 6.12
N PHE A 31 4.08 -12.67 7.12
CA PHE A 31 5.49 -12.99 6.97
C PHE A 31 5.72 -14.12 5.95
N SER A 32 4.84 -15.12 5.92
CA SER A 32 4.87 -16.17 4.91
C SER A 32 4.61 -15.63 3.50
N GLU A 33 3.66 -14.72 3.34
CA GLU A 33 3.41 -14.01 2.07
C GLU A 33 4.59 -13.12 1.67
N PHE A 34 5.22 -12.46 2.63
CA PHE A 34 6.42 -11.66 2.42
C PHE A 34 7.63 -12.50 2.01
N ALA A 35 7.82 -13.67 2.62
CA ALA A 35 8.93 -14.58 2.33
C ALA A 35 8.76 -15.32 0.99
N LYS A 36 7.54 -15.43 0.48
CA LYS A 36 7.19 -16.12 -0.77
C LYS A 36 6.42 -15.16 -1.68
N LEU A 37 7.15 -14.24 -2.33
CA LEU A 37 6.57 -13.61 -3.52
C LEU A 37 6.19 -14.74 -4.49
N PRO A 38 4.94 -14.83 -4.97
CA PRO A 38 4.55 -15.85 -5.91
C PRO A 38 5.44 -15.78 -7.17
N PRO A 39 5.67 -16.91 -7.84
CA PRO A 39 6.41 -16.90 -9.09
C PRO A 39 5.75 -15.91 -10.07
N LYS A 40 6.56 -15.04 -10.67
CA LYS A 40 6.09 -13.97 -11.56
C LYS A 40 5.55 -14.58 -12.86
N ASN A 41 4.42 -14.08 -13.31
CA ASN A 41 3.88 -14.33 -14.65
C ASN A 41 3.90 -13.03 -15.44
N ASP A 42 5.07 -12.70 -16.00
CA ASP A 42 5.27 -11.43 -16.73
C ASP A 42 4.56 -11.45 -18.08
N GLU A 43 3.70 -10.47 -18.30
CA GLU A 43 3.00 -10.21 -19.55
C GLU A 43 3.17 -8.75 -19.98
N SER A 44 3.03 -8.50 -21.29
CA SER A 44 3.07 -7.15 -21.83
C SER A 44 1.66 -6.58 -21.91
N PHE A 45 1.45 -5.38 -21.36
CA PHE A 45 0.15 -4.71 -21.39
C PHE A 45 0.30 -3.19 -21.37
N ASN A 46 -0.81 -2.50 -21.57
CA ASN A 46 -0.89 -1.05 -21.43
C ASN A 46 -1.14 -0.67 -19.96
N LEU A 47 -0.15 -0.06 -19.32
CA LEU A 47 -0.24 0.31 -17.91
C LEU A 47 -1.36 1.31 -17.63
N LYS A 48 -1.63 2.26 -18.57
CA LYS A 48 -2.74 3.20 -18.39
C LYS A 48 -4.07 2.48 -18.19
N GLU A 49 -4.39 1.51 -19.03
CA GLU A 49 -5.66 0.76 -18.96
C GLU A 49 -5.78 -0.01 -17.62
N GLU A 50 -4.68 -0.60 -17.17
CA GLU A 50 -4.67 -1.31 -15.88
C GLU A 50 -4.85 -0.35 -14.70
N LEU A 51 -4.22 0.83 -14.73
CA LEU A 51 -4.41 1.84 -13.69
C LEU A 51 -5.83 2.40 -13.69
N GLU A 52 -6.44 2.63 -14.85
CA GLU A 52 -7.84 3.04 -14.96
C GLU A 52 -8.78 1.99 -14.36
N ASN A 53 -8.54 0.70 -14.61
CA ASN A 53 -9.31 -0.39 -14.03
C ASN A 53 -9.16 -0.45 -12.50
N LEU A 54 -7.94 -0.36 -11.98
CA LEU A 54 -7.67 -0.33 -10.54
C LEU A 54 -8.33 0.88 -9.87
N VAL A 55 -8.17 2.07 -10.44
CA VAL A 55 -8.83 3.28 -9.92
C VAL A 55 -10.34 3.09 -9.86
N ARG A 56 -10.95 2.52 -10.89
CA ARG A 56 -12.41 2.27 -10.91
C ARG A 56 -12.87 1.38 -9.75
N VAL A 57 -12.08 0.36 -9.40
CA VAL A 57 -12.40 -0.55 -8.27
C VAL A 57 -12.34 0.16 -6.91
N PHE A 58 -11.40 1.10 -6.75
CA PHE A 58 -11.20 1.79 -5.47
C PHE A 58 -11.96 3.12 -5.33
N ASN A 59 -12.58 3.62 -6.41
CA ASN A 59 -13.15 4.97 -6.45
C ASN A 59 -14.65 5.01 -6.14
N ASP A 60 -15.10 4.27 -5.12
CA ASP A 60 -16.51 4.20 -4.73
C ASP A 60 -17.08 5.58 -4.34
N ASP A 61 -16.23 6.43 -3.74
CA ASP A 61 -16.60 7.76 -3.25
C ASP A 61 -16.32 8.89 -4.26
N GLY A 62 -15.81 8.59 -5.45
CA GLY A 62 -15.46 9.58 -6.47
C GLY A 62 -14.33 10.54 -6.09
N ASN A 63 -13.40 10.09 -5.23
CA ASN A 63 -12.34 10.93 -4.67
C ASN A 63 -10.93 10.56 -5.15
N ILE A 64 -10.82 9.63 -6.09
CA ILE A 64 -9.56 9.24 -6.73
C ILE A 64 -9.58 9.79 -8.15
N TYR A 65 -8.62 10.65 -8.44
CA TYR A 65 -8.46 11.27 -9.76
C TYR A 65 -7.26 10.66 -10.44
N PHE A 66 -7.44 10.20 -11.68
CA PHE A 66 -6.37 9.62 -12.49
C PHE A 66 -6.13 10.43 -13.75
N HIS A 67 -4.87 10.70 -14.03
CA HIS A 67 -4.43 11.34 -15.27
C HIS A 67 -3.23 10.59 -15.86
N ALA A 68 -3.18 10.49 -17.19
CA ALA A 68 -2.04 9.94 -17.92
C ALA A 68 -1.69 10.83 -19.11
N ASN A 69 -0.40 11.09 -19.32
CA ASN A 69 0.06 11.95 -20.42
C ASN A 69 0.07 11.24 -21.78
N LYS A 70 -0.08 9.92 -21.81
CA LYS A 70 -0.10 9.11 -23.05
C LYS A 70 -1.17 8.03 -22.97
N ASP A 71 -1.76 7.70 -24.10
CA ASP A 71 -2.75 6.61 -24.21
C ASP A 71 -2.09 5.23 -24.19
N MET A 72 -0.86 5.13 -24.68
CA MET A 72 -0.07 3.89 -24.67
C MET A 72 1.12 4.03 -23.75
N MET A 73 1.13 3.21 -22.69
CA MET A 73 2.21 3.09 -21.71
C MET A 73 2.61 1.62 -21.59
N PRO A 74 3.35 1.07 -22.56
CA PRO A 74 3.67 -0.36 -22.58
C PRO A 74 4.61 -0.72 -21.45
N VAL A 75 4.26 -1.77 -20.72
CA VAL A 75 5.07 -2.34 -19.64
C VAL A 75 5.02 -3.86 -19.71
N ARG A 76 6.10 -4.52 -19.28
CA ARG A 76 6.13 -5.97 -19.09
C ARG A 76 6.32 -6.27 -17.61
N MET A 77 5.27 -6.76 -16.96
CA MET A 77 5.28 -7.14 -15.56
C MET A 77 4.12 -8.09 -15.23
N ASP A 78 4.13 -8.61 -14.02
CA ASP A 78 3.03 -9.39 -13.47
C ASP A 78 1.89 -8.47 -13.01
N ARG A 79 0.65 -8.70 -13.50
CA ARG A 79 -0.54 -7.91 -13.13
C ARG A 79 -0.88 -8.03 -11.64
N ILE A 80 -0.57 -9.18 -11.01
CA ILE A 80 -0.79 -9.38 -9.57
C ILE A 80 0.14 -8.48 -8.77
N TYR A 81 1.41 -8.35 -9.19
CA TYR A 81 2.35 -7.42 -8.56
C TYR A 81 1.90 -5.98 -8.70
N LEU A 82 1.49 -5.58 -9.91
CA LEU A 82 0.94 -4.25 -10.14
C LEU A 82 -0.28 -3.98 -9.24
N SER A 83 -1.25 -4.89 -9.23
CA SER A 83 -2.45 -4.78 -8.39
C SER A 83 -2.09 -4.66 -6.90
N ARG A 84 -1.16 -5.48 -6.39
CA ARG A 84 -0.71 -5.42 -5.00
C ARG A 84 -0.01 -4.11 -4.65
N ILE A 85 0.85 -3.58 -5.54
CA ILE A 85 1.51 -2.29 -5.37
C ILE A 85 0.45 -1.19 -5.18
N PHE A 86 -0.49 -1.09 -6.12
CA PHE A 86 -1.49 -0.01 -6.10
C PHE A 86 -2.52 -0.19 -4.98
N THR A 87 -2.96 -1.41 -4.70
CA THR A 87 -3.84 -1.69 -3.55
C THR A 87 -3.21 -1.22 -2.24
N ASN A 88 -1.94 -1.52 -2.00
CA ASN A 88 -1.25 -1.06 -0.80
C ASN A 88 -1.18 0.47 -0.72
N LEU A 89 -0.76 1.14 -1.79
CA LEU A 89 -0.58 2.59 -1.79
C LEU A 89 -1.91 3.34 -1.68
N ILE A 90 -2.96 2.93 -2.43
CA ILE A 90 -4.29 3.55 -2.37
C ILE A 90 -4.93 3.31 -1.01
N THR A 91 -4.84 2.09 -0.44
CA THR A 91 -5.36 1.79 0.89
C THR A 91 -4.64 2.62 1.96
N ASN A 92 -3.32 2.77 1.85
CA ASN A 92 -2.57 3.63 2.76
C ASN A 92 -3.02 5.09 2.66
N ALA A 93 -3.22 5.60 1.46
CA ALA A 93 -3.71 6.96 1.21
C ALA A 93 -5.13 7.17 1.78
N LYS A 94 -6.06 6.23 1.55
CA LYS A 94 -7.42 6.30 2.14
C LYS A 94 -7.39 6.30 3.67
N GLN A 95 -6.52 5.48 4.28
CA GLN A 95 -6.39 5.37 5.73
C GLN A 95 -5.61 6.52 6.39
N ALA A 96 -4.88 7.31 5.60
CA ALA A 96 -4.12 8.46 6.11
C ALA A 96 -4.98 9.67 6.45
N VAL A 97 -6.27 9.65 6.13
CA VAL A 97 -7.18 10.78 6.35
C VAL A 97 -8.00 10.54 7.61
N SER A 98 -8.21 11.57 8.43
CA SER A 98 -9.09 11.50 9.59
C SER A 98 -10.55 11.37 9.16
N GLU A 99 -11.40 10.75 9.99
CA GLU A 99 -12.85 10.56 9.72
C GLU A 99 -13.60 11.86 9.39
N GLN A 100 -13.08 13.01 9.81
CA GLN A 100 -13.69 14.33 9.60
C GLN A 100 -13.30 14.98 8.28
N ARG A 101 -12.35 14.40 7.52
CA ARG A 101 -11.82 14.96 6.28
C ARG A 101 -12.08 14.01 5.11
N LYS A 102 -12.51 14.56 3.99
CA LYS A 102 -12.68 13.79 2.76
C LYS A 102 -11.31 13.38 2.20
N SER A 103 -11.10 12.09 1.98
CA SER A 103 -9.89 11.60 1.31
C SER A 103 -9.89 12.06 -0.15
N ILE A 104 -8.77 12.64 -0.61
CA ILE A 104 -8.54 13.00 -2.01
C ILE A 104 -7.22 12.35 -2.41
N ILE A 105 -7.25 11.57 -3.49
CA ILE A 105 -6.07 10.88 -4.01
C ILE A 105 -5.91 11.26 -5.48
N ASN A 106 -4.76 11.80 -5.83
CA ASN A 106 -4.38 12.09 -7.21
C ASN A 106 -3.35 11.05 -7.69
N ILE A 107 -3.58 10.47 -8.86
CA ILE A 107 -2.68 9.51 -9.49
C ILE A 107 -2.33 10.06 -10.86
N ASP A 108 -1.06 10.41 -11.06
CA ASP A 108 -0.55 10.89 -12.34
C ASP A 108 0.44 9.87 -12.91
N ALA A 109 0.28 9.51 -14.18
CA ALA A 109 1.19 8.63 -14.89
C ALA A 109 1.80 9.35 -16.11
N GLU A 110 3.11 9.35 -16.21
CA GLU A 110 3.85 9.98 -17.28
C GLU A 110 4.82 9.01 -17.94
N LEU A 111 4.71 8.87 -19.25
CA LEU A 111 5.73 8.19 -20.07
C LEU A 111 6.75 9.22 -20.58
N PHE A 112 7.98 9.12 -20.08
CA PHE A 112 9.07 9.99 -20.44
C PHE A 112 10.41 9.23 -20.54
N ASN A 113 11.12 9.38 -21.64
CA ASN A 113 12.46 8.81 -21.86
C ASN A 113 12.56 7.29 -21.52
N LYS A 114 11.63 6.49 -22.05
CA LYS A 114 11.55 5.03 -21.79
C LYS A 114 11.39 4.67 -20.31
N LYS A 115 10.83 5.57 -19.51
CA LYS A 115 10.43 5.34 -18.14
C LYS A 115 8.98 5.75 -17.96
N ILE A 116 8.26 5.01 -17.16
CA ILE A 116 6.94 5.42 -16.68
C ILE A 116 7.13 5.93 -15.25
N ILE A 117 6.75 7.17 -15.03
CA ILE A 117 6.77 7.81 -13.73
C ILE A 117 5.33 7.88 -13.24
N ILE A 118 5.05 7.29 -12.09
CA ILE A 118 3.72 7.28 -11.50
C ILE A 118 3.80 7.98 -10.15
N VAL A 119 2.98 9.01 -9.98
CA VAL A 119 2.87 9.78 -8.76
C VAL A 119 1.52 9.48 -8.12
N ILE A 120 1.51 9.12 -6.83
CA ILE A 120 0.31 8.93 -6.03
C ILE A 120 0.40 9.91 -4.87
N GLU A 121 -0.52 10.87 -4.84
CA GLU A 121 -0.55 11.95 -3.84
C GLU A 121 -1.86 11.92 -3.07
N ASP A 122 -1.78 11.91 -1.74
CA ASP A 122 -2.93 12.00 -0.85
C ASP A 122 -2.91 13.31 -0.03
N ASN A 123 -4.08 13.68 0.46
CA ASN A 123 -4.27 14.83 1.36
C ASN A 123 -4.36 14.40 2.84
N GLY A 124 -3.74 13.30 3.22
CA GLY A 124 -3.79 12.74 4.57
C GLY A 124 -3.01 13.52 5.62
N ILE A 125 -2.81 12.89 6.77
CA ILE A 125 -2.07 13.48 7.91
C ILE A 125 -0.57 13.63 7.64
N GLY A 126 -0.06 13.01 6.56
CA GLY A 126 1.36 12.98 6.25
C GLY A 126 2.17 12.08 7.18
N ILE A 127 3.49 12.11 6.97
CA ILE A 127 4.47 11.27 7.70
C ILE A 127 5.52 12.22 8.29
N PRO A 128 5.80 12.11 9.61
CA PRO A 128 6.88 12.86 10.26
C PRO A 128 8.24 12.59 9.61
N LYS A 129 9.09 13.61 9.53
CA LYS A 129 10.41 13.53 8.84
C LYS A 129 11.32 12.44 9.40
N ASP A 130 11.32 12.26 10.71
CA ASP A 130 12.11 11.26 11.42
C ASP A 130 11.70 9.81 11.09
N LYS A 131 10.52 9.61 10.49
CA LYS A 131 9.98 8.30 10.10
C LYS A 131 10.14 7.99 8.61
N LEU A 132 10.38 9.00 7.77
CA LEU A 132 10.41 8.83 6.31
C LEU A 132 11.43 7.79 5.83
N GLU A 133 12.59 7.68 6.49
CA GLU A 133 13.63 6.72 6.12
C GLU A 133 13.23 5.28 6.47
N GLN A 134 12.37 5.10 7.46
CA GLN A 134 12.00 3.79 8.00
C GLN A 134 10.74 3.20 7.39
N ILE A 135 9.93 3.98 6.63
CA ILE A 135 8.63 3.51 6.14
C ILE A 135 8.68 2.28 5.22
N PHE A 136 9.84 2.04 4.61
CA PHE A 136 10.09 0.85 3.76
C PHE A 136 10.77 -0.29 4.52
N GLU A 137 11.11 -0.12 5.80
CA GLU A 137 11.69 -1.18 6.62
C GLU A 137 10.60 -2.20 7.04
N PRO A 138 10.95 -3.48 7.13
CA PRO A 138 10.01 -4.50 7.62
C PRO A 138 9.53 -4.18 9.03
N ASN A 139 8.25 -4.44 9.30
CA ASN A 139 7.59 -4.25 10.61
C ASN A 139 7.48 -2.78 11.06
N PHE A 140 7.80 -1.82 10.20
CA PHE A 140 7.54 -0.41 10.51
C PHE A 140 6.06 -0.07 10.24
N THR A 141 5.35 0.32 11.28
CA THR A 141 3.96 0.77 11.20
C THR A 141 3.67 1.85 12.23
N THR A 142 2.86 2.82 11.84
CA THR A 142 2.26 3.81 12.76
C THR A 142 0.81 3.47 13.09
N LYS A 143 0.28 2.35 12.57
CA LYS A 143 -1.11 1.93 12.71
C LYS A 143 -1.23 0.82 13.75
N ASN A 144 -2.25 0.88 14.60
CA ASN A 144 -2.49 -0.11 15.65
C ASN A 144 -2.76 -1.53 15.14
N SER A 145 -3.26 -1.67 13.89
CA SER A 145 -3.59 -2.96 13.26
C SER A 145 -2.72 -3.29 12.04
N GLY A 146 -1.71 -2.47 11.75
CA GLY A 146 -0.86 -2.68 10.57
C GLY A 146 0.38 -3.50 10.91
N MET A 147 0.71 -4.51 10.10
CA MET A 147 1.89 -5.35 10.26
C MET A 147 3.20 -4.71 9.81
N GLY A 148 3.14 -3.52 9.19
CA GLY A 148 4.31 -2.82 8.67
C GLY A 148 5.03 -3.52 7.51
N LEU A 149 4.35 -4.43 6.79
CA LEU A 149 4.93 -5.18 5.66
C LEU A 149 4.52 -4.63 4.29
N GLY A 150 3.44 -3.84 4.21
CA GLY A 150 2.87 -3.38 2.95
C GLY A 150 3.84 -2.57 2.09
N LEU A 151 4.46 -1.51 2.62
CA LEU A 151 5.39 -0.67 1.88
C LEU A 151 6.72 -1.38 1.58
N THR A 152 7.18 -2.27 2.46
CA THR A 152 8.35 -3.12 2.21
C THR A 152 8.12 -4.05 1.01
N MET A 153 6.92 -4.66 0.93
CA MET A 153 6.53 -5.49 -0.23
C MET A 153 6.42 -4.66 -1.50
N VAL A 154 5.82 -3.47 -1.44
CA VAL A 154 5.74 -2.55 -2.57
C VAL A 154 7.13 -2.25 -3.12
N LYS A 155 8.08 -1.88 -2.25
CA LYS A 155 9.45 -1.59 -2.65
C LYS A 155 10.11 -2.80 -3.32
N LYS A 156 10.04 -3.99 -2.71
CA LYS A 156 10.58 -5.23 -3.30
C LYS A 156 9.98 -5.55 -4.67
N MET A 157 8.64 -5.46 -4.81
CA MET A 157 7.98 -5.73 -6.08
C MET A 157 8.41 -4.76 -7.19
N ILE A 158 8.63 -3.48 -6.86
CA ILE A 158 9.12 -2.48 -7.81
C ILE A 158 10.58 -2.74 -8.19
N GLU A 159 11.44 -3.06 -7.21
CA GLU A 159 12.86 -3.40 -7.42
C GLU A 159 13.05 -4.64 -8.31
N GLU A 160 12.15 -5.64 -8.20
CA GLU A 160 12.12 -6.83 -9.08
C GLU A 160 11.98 -6.47 -10.58
N TYR A 161 11.37 -5.32 -10.88
CA TYR A 161 11.25 -4.77 -12.23
C TYR A 161 12.28 -3.68 -12.54
N LYS A 162 13.37 -3.59 -11.76
CA LYS A 162 14.42 -2.57 -11.90
C LYS A 162 13.84 -1.14 -11.82
N GLY A 163 12.73 -1.00 -11.14
CA GLY A 163 12.10 0.26 -10.82
C GLY A 163 12.63 0.85 -9.51
N ASP A 164 12.15 2.03 -9.19
CA ASP A 164 12.44 2.73 -7.96
C ASP A 164 11.16 3.32 -7.34
N ILE A 165 11.14 3.45 -6.03
CA ILE A 165 10.07 4.15 -5.30
C ILE A 165 10.67 5.13 -4.32
N SER A 166 10.15 6.34 -4.33
CA SER A 166 10.50 7.40 -3.38
C SER A 166 9.26 8.02 -2.75
N VAL A 167 9.45 8.70 -1.62
CA VAL A 167 8.39 9.35 -0.87
C VAL A 167 8.76 10.78 -0.54
N LYS A 168 7.78 11.68 -0.61
CA LYS A 168 7.81 13.02 -0.03
C LYS A 168 6.56 13.19 0.80
N SER A 169 6.70 13.65 2.04
CA SER A 169 5.55 13.87 2.92
C SER A 169 5.83 15.04 3.85
N GLU A 170 4.75 15.72 4.20
CA GLU A 170 4.77 16.79 5.19
C GLU A 170 3.58 16.58 6.14
N GLU A 171 3.86 16.59 7.42
CA GLU A 171 2.85 16.39 8.46
C GLU A 171 1.72 17.42 8.35
N GLY A 172 0.48 16.97 8.32
CA GLY A 172 -0.73 17.79 8.11
C GLY A 172 -1.07 18.12 6.65
N LYS A 173 -0.18 17.83 5.68
CA LYS A 173 -0.41 18.14 4.26
C LYS A 173 -0.68 16.92 3.38
N GLY A 174 -0.14 15.75 3.75
CA GLY A 174 -0.33 14.52 3.00
C GLY A 174 0.99 13.86 2.56
N THR A 175 0.87 12.85 1.72
CA THR A 175 2.01 12.05 1.25
C THR A 175 1.99 11.92 -0.26
N LYS A 176 3.17 11.96 -0.87
CA LYS A 176 3.42 11.76 -2.28
C LYS A 176 4.40 10.62 -2.49
N PHE A 177 3.95 9.52 -3.05
CA PHE A 177 4.80 8.44 -3.54
C PHE A 177 5.10 8.65 -5.02
N THR A 178 6.35 8.43 -5.42
CA THR A 178 6.77 8.44 -6.82
C THR A 178 7.38 7.11 -7.16
N ILE A 179 6.81 6.42 -8.14
CA ILE A 179 7.28 5.14 -8.69
C ILE A 179 7.86 5.40 -10.06
N ILE A 180 9.01 4.81 -10.34
CA ILE A 180 9.67 4.84 -11.65
C ILE A 180 9.81 3.40 -12.14
N LEU A 181 9.21 3.08 -13.28
CA LEU A 181 9.33 1.78 -13.94
C LEU A 181 10.00 1.95 -15.31
N PRO A 182 10.94 1.09 -15.71
CA PRO A 182 11.44 1.09 -17.08
C PRO A 182 10.38 0.55 -18.04
N THR A 183 10.27 1.11 -19.23
CA THR A 183 9.53 0.47 -20.33
C THR A 183 10.43 -0.60 -20.92
N ASN A 184 10.06 -1.86 -20.78
CA ASN A 184 10.79 -3.00 -21.33
C ASN A 184 10.20 -3.42 -22.69
N VAL A 185 9.94 -2.41 -23.56
CA VAL A 185 9.42 -2.62 -24.93
C VAL A 185 10.30 -1.91 -25.92
#